data_2ee2738c4d59b7eb8d174cfdaeee0636
#
_entry.id   2ee2738c4d59b7eb8d174cfdaeee0636
#
_cell.length_a   1.000
_cell.length_b   1.000
_cell.length_c   1.000
_cell.angle_alpha   90.00
_cell.angle_beta   90.00
_cell.angle_gamma   90.00
#
_symmetry.space_group_name_H-M   'P 1'
#
loop_
_entity.id
_entity.type
_entity.pdbx_description
1 polymer ?
#
loop_
_entity_poly.entity_id
_entity_poly.type
_entity_poly.pdbx_seq_one_letter_code
_entity_poly.pdbx_strand_id
1 'polypeptide(L)'
;MTESEQNYLAQINSSRTLTGSATIEPAVGMKIELNINRVDSRDAEIQYLYSGMPTMHRGTFTMTTSTIGSAFASLGSATNGYESGPFRRFVENRAIVASRIEREYAGATYPSEGFLAQSELAGKAHNATKSPVSQNASDVLIPAFLAAYTGRSASRVALTAFPSMLSLLPNWRLSYDGLVQIPFIRRHFKTMTLSHQYRCVYTVGTYQSHLSWVGIGRGDRGYIKDASGDPRPSSPYDIASVSITEAFSPLIGIDAMFLNNVTAGLKYQKTRNLNLNITSYQVVETHSGEFTVSLGYKYAEFNKVLKMRKKGDFSNDLMLRFDYSRRRTQSLIRKIENAYTQLTAGTMTQSLQFSADYAFSRAVTVRAYYDLQINTPLISNNSYPTSNADYGISLRFSLAQ
;
A
#
# COMPACT_ATOMS: atom_id res chain seq x y z
N MET A 1 -37.44 -13.28 26.95
CA MET A 1 -36.18 -13.50 27.72
C MET A 1 -36.13 -12.41 28.77
N THR A 2 -36.07 -12.78 30.01
CA THR A 2 -35.98 -11.83 31.14
C THR A 2 -34.55 -11.34 31.26
N GLU A 3 -34.33 -10.06 31.63
CA GLU A 3 -33.01 -9.42 31.77
C GLU A 3 -32.00 -10.19 32.66
N SER A 4 -32.49 -11.11 33.52
CA SER A 4 -31.66 -11.93 34.38
C SER A 4 -30.99 -13.15 33.72
N GLU A 5 -31.30 -13.46 32.46
CA GLU A 5 -30.77 -14.64 31.76
C GLU A 5 -29.70 -14.34 30.71
N GLN A 6 -29.39 -13.06 30.47
CA GLN A 6 -28.42 -12.65 29.44
C GLN A 6 -27.13 -12.12 30.05
N ASN A 7 -26.32 -12.99 30.61
CA ASN A 7 -24.98 -12.66 31.07
C ASN A 7 -23.92 -12.72 29.91
N TYR A 8 -24.34 -12.83 28.67
CA TYR A 8 -23.44 -12.99 27.52
C TYR A 8 -23.42 -11.74 26.65
N LEU A 9 -22.21 -11.42 26.19
CA LEU A 9 -21.98 -10.44 25.13
C LEU A 9 -22.63 -10.92 23.83
N ALA A 10 -23.49 -10.10 23.21
CA ALA A 10 -23.93 -10.35 21.86
C ALA A 10 -22.97 -9.66 20.87
N GLN A 11 -22.49 -10.41 19.89
CA GLN A 11 -21.65 -9.89 18.82
C GLN A 11 -22.40 -9.98 17.48
N ILE A 12 -22.42 -8.87 16.76
CA ILE A 12 -23.00 -8.78 15.43
C ILE A 12 -21.89 -8.42 14.45
N ASN A 13 -21.52 -9.35 13.59
CA ASN A 13 -20.49 -9.14 12.58
C ASN A 13 -21.17 -8.82 11.25
N SER A 14 -20.76 -7.73 10.60
CA SER A 14 -21.24 -7.29 9.31
C SER A 14 -20.06 -6.98 8.39
N SER A 15 -20.05 -7.54 7.20
CA SER A 15 -19.04 -7.22 6.18
C SER A 15 -19.73 -6.84 4.88
N ARG A 16 -19.33 -5.69 4.31
CA ARG A 16 -19.80 -5.21 3.01
C ARG A 16 -18.63 -5.15 2.05
N THR A 17 -18.68 -5.96 1.00
CA THR A 17 -17.65 -5.98 -0.03
C THR A 17 -18.26 -5.51 -1.35
N LEU A 18 -17.59 -4.53 -1.98
CA LEU A 18 -17.88 -4.09 -3.34
C LEU A 18 -16.64 -4.36 -4.19
N THR A 19 -16.79 -5.18 -5.22
CA THR A 19 -15.75 -5.45 -6.22
C THR A 19 -16.28 -5.12 -7.60
N GLY A 20 -15.41 -4.59 -8.44
CA GLY A 20 -15.72 -4.35 -9.83
C GLY A 20 -14.48 -4.58 -10.67
N SER A 21 -14.64 -5.16 -11.85
CA SER A 21 -13.57 -5.36 -12.81
C SER A 21 -14.04 -5.04 -14.22
N ALA A 22 -13.14 -4.52 -15.03
CA ALA A 22 -13.37 -4.27 -16.44
C ALA A 22 -12.11 -4.61 -17.23
N THR A 23 -12.28 -5.15 -18.42
CA THR A 23 -11.19 -5.39 -19.38
C THR A 23 -11.48 -4.60 -20.65
N ILE A 24 -10.50 -3.85 -21.13
CA ILE A 24 -10.59 -3.00 -22.32
C ILE A 24 -9.45 -3.40 -23.25
N GLU A 25 -9.76 -3.61 -24.52
CA GLU A 25 -8.79 -3.92 -25.58
C GLU A 25 -8.85 -2.80 -26.66
N PRO A 26 -8.19 -1.64 -26.42
CA PRO A 26 -8.31 -0.49 -27.30
C PRO A 26 -7.56 -0.65 -28.62
N ALA A 27 -6.62 -1.57 -28.70
CA ALA A 27 -5.84 -1.89 -29.90
C ALA A 27 -5.47 -3.37 -29.91
N VAL A 28 -5.10 -3.89 -31.08
CA VAL A 28 -4.65 -5.29 -31.24
C VAL A 28 -3.40 -5.52 -30.38
N GLY A 29 -3.48 -6.53 -29.51
CA GLY A 29 -2.41 -6.89 -28.58
C GLY A 29 -2.30 -5.95 -27.36
N MET A 30 -3.23 -5.01 -27.15
CA MET A 30 -3.26 -4.15 -25.97
C MET A 30 -4.42 -4.53 -25.06
N LYS A 31 -4.10 -4.91 -23.83
CA LYS A 31 -5.09 -5.28 -22.81
C LYS A 31 -4.91 -4.40 -21.58
N ILE A 32 -6.01 -3.77 -21.15
CA ILE A 32 -6.08 -2.96 -19.93
C ILE A 32 -7.11 -3.62 -19.00
N GLU A 33 -6.68 -4.05 -17.85
CA GLU A 33 -7.53 -4.59 -16.79
C GLU A 33 -7.69 -3.53 -15.70
N LEU A 34 -8.93 -3.22 -15.34
CA LEU A 34 -9.28 -2.28 -14.28
C LEU A 34 -9.94 -3.05 -13.13
N ASN A 35 -9.55 -2.74 -11.90
CA ASN A 35 -10.10 -3.38 -10.72
C ASN A 35 -10.38 -2.35 -9.63
N ILE A 36 -11.60 -2.40 -9.05
CA ILE A 36 -11.95 -1.66 -7.85
C ILE A 36 -12.31 -2.63 -6.74
N ASN A 37 -11.96 -2.28 -5.52
CA ASN A 37 -12.34 -3.05 -4.34
C ASN A 37 -12.60 -2.10 -3.17
N ARG A 38 -13.65 -2.39 -2.41
CA ARG A 38 -13.97 -1.75 -1.14
C ARG A 38 -14.50 -2.80 -0.17
N VAL A 39 -13.93 -2.84 1.01
CA VAL A 39 -14.36 -3.72 2.11
C VAL A 39 -14.60 -2.85 3.34
N ASP A 40 -15.74 -2.99 3.94
CA ASP A 40 -16.16 -2.33 5.18
C ASP A 40 -16.63 -3.42 6.14
N SER A 41 -15.79 -3.80 7.09
CA SER A 41 -16.10 -4.81 8.11
C SER A 41 -16.37 -4.12 9.44
N ARG A 42 -17.51 -4.42 10.03
CA ARG A 42 -17.98 -3.83 11.29
C ARG A 42 -18.47 -4.93 12.23
N ASP A 43 -17.98 -4.86 13.44
CA ASP A 43 -18.39 -5.70 14.55
C ASP A 43 -19.06 -4.82 15.59
N ALA A 44 -20.26 -5.17 16.02
CA ALA A 44 -20.96 -4.52 17.13
C ALA A 44 -20.99 -5.47 18.31
N GLU A 45 -20.54 -4.98 19.46
CA GLU A 45 -20.55 -5.68 20.74
C GLU A 45 -21.59 -5.02 21.65
N ILE A 46 -22.62 -5.78 21.98
CA ILE A 46 -23.73 -5.33 22.81
C ILE A 46 -23.60 -6.00 24.17
N GLN A 47 -23.52 -5.18 25.21
CA GLN A 47 -23.51 -5.65 26.62
C GLN A 47 -24.88 -5.48 27.23
N TYR A 48 -25.38 -6.55 27.83
CA TYR A 48 -26.69 -6.56 28.53
C TYR A 48 -26.60 -6.50 30.03
N LEU A 49 -25.38 -6.40 30.58
CA LEU A 49 -25.15 -6.42 32.05
C LEU A 49 -25.83 -5.26 32.80
N TYR A 50 -25.90 -4.09 32.15
CA TYR A 50 -26.53 -2.90 32.71
C TYR A 50 -27.35 -2.17 31.64
N SER A 51 -28.54 -1.72 32.01
CA SER A 51 -29.37 -0.90 31.15
C SER A 51 -28.67 0.40 30.78
N GLY A 52 -28.65 0.73 29.46
CA GLY A 52 -28.04 1.96 28.97
C GLY A 52 -26.53 1.88 28.67
N MET A 53 -25.91 0.69 28.71
CA MET A 53 -24.54 0.54 28.24
C MET A 53 -24.44 0.81 26.74
N PRO A 54 -23.47 1.62 26.28
CA PRO A 54 -23.31 1.91 24.86
C PRO A 54 -22.82 0.66 24.12
N THR A 55 -23.37 0.45 22.92
CA THR A 55 -22.86 -0.56 22.00
C THR A 55 -21.49 -0.16 21.51
N MET A 56 -20.51 -1.07 21.66
CA MET A 56 -19.17 -0.86 21.13
C MET A 56 -19.11 -1.32 19.68
N HIS A 57 -18.74 -0.42 18.78
CA HIS A 57 -18.48 -0.73 17.39
C HIS A 57 -16.98 -0.80 17.14
N ARG A 58 -16.54 -1.85 16.44
CA ARG A 58 -15.17 -2.00 15.94
C ARG A 58 -15.22 -2.32 14.47
N GLY A 59 -14.12 -2.10 13.77
CA GLY A 59 -14.09 -2.50 12.37
C GLY A 59 -12.79 -2.19 11.68
N THR A 60 -12.78 -2.53 10.39
CA THR A 60 -11.72 -2.22 9.45
C THR A 60 -12.32 -1.71 8.15
N PHE A 61 -11.61 -0.85 7.47
CA PHE A 61 -12.05 -0.32 6.19
C PHE A 61 -10.91 -0.31 5.19
N THR A 62 -11.17 -0.77 3.97
CA THR A 62 -10.20 -0.80 2.89
C THR A 62 -10.86 -0.39 1.58
N MET A 63 -10.17 0.42 0.78
CA MET A 63 -10.64 0.79 -0.54
C MET A 63 -9.50 1.05 -1.52
N THR A 64 -9.76 0.76 -2.81
CA THR A 64 -8.87 1.18 -3.88
C THR A 64 -8.96 2.69 -4.09
N THR A 65 -7.80 3.31 -4.28
CA THR A 65 -7.66 4.75 -4.49
C THR A 65 -6.50 5.02 -5.45
N SER A 66 -6.14 6.27 -5.65
CA SER A 66 -4.96 6.64 -6.42
C SER A 66 -4.21 7.79 -5.75
N THR A 67 -2.90 7.63 -5.64
CA THR A 67 -1.97 8.65 -5.12
C THR A 67 -0.89 9.00 -6.15
N ILE A 68 -1.17 8.76 -7.44
CA ILE A 68 -0.22 8.96 -8.54
C ILE A 68 0.31 10.40 -8.60
N GLY A 69 -0.50 11.40 -8.21
CA GLY A 69 -0.09 12.80 -8.15
C GLY A 69 1.03 13.11 -7.15
N SER A 70 1.30 12.20 -6.20
CA SER A 70 2.40 12.30 -5.24
C SER A 70 3.39 11.15 -5.33
N ALA A 71 3.14 10.15 -6.19
CA ALA A 71 3.94 8.92 -6.28
C ALA A 71 5.41 9.15 -6.64
N PHE A 72 5.67 10.19 -7.42
CA PHE A 72 7.01 10.54 -7.90
C PHE A 72 7.61 11.77 -7.19
N ALA A 73 6.98 12.23 -6.11
CA ALA A 73 7.54 13.29 -5.31
C ALA A 73 8.89 12.87 -4.71
N SER A 74 9.81 13.84 -4.60
CA SER A 74 11.10 13.60 -3.98
C SER A 74 10.94 13.27 -2.50
N LEU A 75 11.72 12.30 -2.03
CA LEU A 75 11.86 11.99 -0.61
C LEU A 75 12.70 13.04 0.14
N GLY A 76 13.39 13.91 -0.61
CA GLY A 76 14.44 14.74 -0.10
C GLY A 76 15.75 13.97 0.13
N SER A 77 16.72 14.64 0.70
CA SER A 77 18.05 14.11 1.04
C SER A 77 18.45 14.59 2.43
N ALA A 78 19.54 14.03 2.97
CA ALA A 78 20.08 14.47 4.25
C ALA A 78 20.45 15.97 4.23
N THR A 79 20.86 16.50 3.07
CA THR A 79 21.26 17.92 2.90
C THR A 79 20.10 18.90 3.02
N ASN A 80 18.87 18.47 2.71
CA ASN A 80 17.66 19.30 2.85
C ASN A 80 16.71 18.79 3.95
N GLY A 81 17.21 18.01 4.91
CA GLY A 81 16.40 17.47 6.01
C GLY A 81 15.28 16.53 5.55
N TYR A 82 15.43 15.87 4.40
CA TYR A 82 14.42 15.01 3.81
C TYR A 82 13.08 15.72 3.56
N GLU A 83 13.12 16.98 3.14
CA GLU A 83 11.91 17.76 2.83
C GLU A 83 11.08 17.08 1.74
N SER A 84 9.76 17.02 1.95
CA SER A 84 8.80 16.40 1.03
C SER A 84 7.64 17.34 0.78
N GLY A 85 7.38 17.65 -0.49
CA GLY A 85 6.25 18.49 -0.89
C GLY A 85 4.88 17.96 -0.43
N PRO A 86 4.57 16.67 -0.59
CA PRO A 86 3.33 16.08 -0.06
C PRO A 86 3.21 16.20 1.46
N PHE A 87 4.28 15.98 2.22
CA PHE A 87 4.24 16.10 3.67
C PHE A 87 4.03 17.55 4.11
N ARG A 88 4.69 18.52 3.48
CA ARG A 88 4.46 19.94 3.76
C ARG A 88 2.99 20.33 3.50
N ARG A 89 2.43 19.93 2.35
CA ARG A 89 1.00 20.14 2.06
C ARG A 89 0.11 19.47 3.11
N PHE A 90 0.46 18.29 3.60
CA PHE A 90 -0.28 17.64 4.67
C PHE A 90 -0.34 18.51 5.93
N VAL A 91 0.81 19.04 6.37
CA VAL A 91 0.89 19.92 7.55
C VAL A 91 0.04 21.19 7.35
N GLU A 92 0.13 21.83 6.18
CA GLU A 92 -0.66 23.04 5.82
C GLU A 92 -2.16 22.75 5.73
N ASN A 93 -2.54 21.61 5.17
CA ASN A 93 -3.94 21.22 4.98
C ASN A 93 -4.71 21.07 6.30
N ARG A 94 -4.03 20.80 7.42
CA ARG A 94 -4.68 20.61 8.73
C ARG A 94 -5.47 21.84 9.16
N ALA A 95 -4.92 23.03 8.99
CA ALA A 95 -5.62 24.27 9.33
C ALA A 95 -6.88 24.47 8.47
N ILE A 96 -6.79 24.16 7.17
CA ILE A 96 -7.93 24.27 6.24
C ILE A 96 -9.02 23.26 6.62
N VAL A 97 -8.67 22.01 6.90
CA VAL A 97 -9.62 20.96 7.28
C VAL A 97 -10.26 21.30 8.63
N ALA A 98 -9.46 21.70 9.64
CA ALA A 98 -9.97 22.08 10.96
C ALA A 98 -11.01 23.23 10.84
N SER A 99 -10.72 24.27 10.07
CA SER A 99 -11.65 25.38 9.87
C SER A 99 -12.92 24.97 9.11
N ARG A 100 -12.87 23.94 8.27
CA ARG A 100 -14.05 23.37 7.59
C ARG A 100 -14.92 22.59 8.58
N ILE A 101 -14.30 21.77 9.44
CA ILE A 101 -15.01 21.02 10.48
C ILE A 101 -15.63 21.98 11.48
N GLU A 102 -14.90 23.01 11.92
CA GLU A 102 -15.43 24.04 12.82
C GLU A 102 -16.72 24.70 12.28
N ARG A 103 -16.78 24.94 10.97
CA ARG A 103 -18.00 25.46 10.33
C ARG A 103 -19.19 24.49 10.39
N GLU A 104 -18.96 23.17 10.45
CA GLU A 104 -20.04 22.20 10.63
C GLU A 104 -20.64 22.24 12.04
N TYR A 105 -19.88 22.71 13.05
CA TYR A 105 -20.37 22.98 14.40
C TYR A 105 -21.03 24.37 14.54
N ALA A 106 -20.90 25.25 13.55
CA ALA A 106 -21.53 26.54 13.59
C ALA A 106 -23.07 26.42 13.68
N GLY A 107 -23.66 27.05 14.69
CA GLY A 107 -25.08 26.94 14.99
C GLY A 107 -25.54 25.60 15.57
N ALA A 108 -24.60 24.72 15.93
CA ALA A 108 -24.92 23.53 16.74
C ALA A 108 -25.07 23.90 18.22
N THR A 109 -25.77 23.06 18.97
CA THR A 109 -25.88 23.15 20.42
C THR A 109 -25.21 21.94 21.06
N TYR A 110 -24.68 22.13 22.26
CA TYR A 110 -24.19 21.00 23.04
C TYR A 110 -25.39 20.09 23.38
N PRO A 111 -25.29 18.77 23.12
CA PRO A 111 -26.35 17.82 23.47
C PRO A 111 -26.67 17.83 24.96
N SER A 112 -27.95 17.59 25.31
CA SER A 112 -28.40 17.45 26.69
C SER A 112 -28.50 15.99 27.11
N GLU A 113 -27.60 15.15 26.63
CA GLU A 113 -27.57 13.70 26.85
C GLU A 113 -26.14 13.20 27.09
N GLY A 114 -26.01 11.93 27.48
CA GLY A 114 -24.74 11.29 27.78
C GLY A 114 -23.96 12.04 28.89
N PHE A 115 -22.65 12.20 28.71
CA PHE A 115 -21.80 12.91 29.66
C PHE A 115 -22.09 14.41 29.77
N LEU A 116 -22.82 14.97 28.81
CA LEU A 116 -23.19 16.40 28.79
C LEU A 116 -24.54 16.68 29.48
N ALA A 117 -25.34 15.65 29.83
CA ALA A 117 -26.68 15.82 30.40
C ALA A 117 -26.70 16.69 31.68
N GLN A 118 -25.66 16.63 32.50
CA GLN A 118 -25.52 17.42 33.72
C GLN A 118 -24.49 18.56 33.61
N SER A 119 -24.00 18.83 32.41
CA SER A 119 -23.05 19.90 32.17
C SER A 119 -23.74 21.25 32.07
N GLU A 120 -23.09 22.30 32.60
CA GLU A 120 -23.55 23.67 32.39
C GLU A 120 -23.61 24.09 30.90
N LEU A 121 -23.01 23.33 30.01
CA LEU A 121 -23.01 23.56 28.56
C LEU A 121 -24.24 22.97 27.87
N ALA A 122 -24.95 22.03 28.51
CA ALA A 122 -26.11 21.35 27.92
C ALA A 122 -27.12 22.35 27.33
N GLY A 123 -27.49 22.15 26.07
CA GLY A 123 -28.43 23.00 25.34
C GLY A 123 -27.89 24.38 24.94
N LYS A 124 -26.68 24.80 25.36
CA LYS A 124 -26.05 26.05 24.92
C LYS A 124 -25.45 25.92 23.53
N ALA A 125 -25.31 27.06 22.84
CA ALA A 125 -24.65 27.09 21.54
C ALA A 125 -23.19 26.66 21.64
N HIS A 126 -22.69 25.93 20.61
CA HIS A 126 -21.30 25.56 20.48
C HIS A 126 -20.40 26.81 20.61
N ASN A 127 -19.32 26.64 21.38
CA ASN A 127 -18.34 27.70 21.60
C ASN A 127 -16.95 27.20 21.18
N ALA A 128 -16.46 27.68 20.04
CA ALA A 128 -15.16 27.33 19.49
C ALA A 128 -13.96 27.68 20.41
N THR A 129 -14.14 28.64 21.34
CA THR A 129 -13.08 28.98 22.31
C THR A 129 -13.01 27.94 23.44
N LYS A 130 -14.15 27.39 23.85
CA LYS A 130 -14.21 26.35 24.90
C LYS A 130 -13.95 24.94 24.35
N SER A 131 -14.43 24.67 23.17
CA SER A 131 -14.34 23.35 22.51
C SER A 131 -13.82 23.50 21.08
N PRO A 132 -12.55 23.90 20.86
CA PRO A 132 -12.01 24.09 19.54
C PRO A 132 -11.79 22.76 18.82
N VAL A 133 -11.94 22.76 17.51
CA VAL A 133 -11.52 21.62 16.66
C VAL A 133 -9.99 21.58 16.62
N SER A 134 -9.42 20.55 17.23
CA SER A 134 -7.96 20.37 17.26
C SER A 134 -7.40 20.02 15.88
N GLN A 135 -6.34 20.69 15.43
CA GLN A 135 -5.61 20.32 14.21
C GLN A 135 -4.95 18.94 14.28
N ASN A 136 -4.81 18.37 15.48
CA ASN A 136 -4.25 17.05 15.74
C ASN A 136 -5.34 15.98 15.96
N ALA A 137 -6.62 16.32 15.82
CA ALA A 137 -7.69 15.34 15.88
C ALA A 137 -7.65 14.39 14.67
N SER A 138 -8.05 13.13 14.86
CA SER A 138 -8.16 12.12 13.79
C SER A 138 -8.99 12.63 12.61
N ASP A 139 -10.09 13.32 12.91
CA ASP A 139 -11.02 13.92 11.93
C ASP A 139 -10.39 15.00 11.06
N VAL A 140 -9.32 15.64 11.53
CA VAL A 140 -8.53 16.62 10.79
C VAL A 140 -7.35 15.96 10.09
N LEU A 141 -6.61 15.13 10.81
CA LEU A 141 -5.40 14.50 10.27
C LEU A 141 -5.69 13.61 9.07
N ILE A 142 -6.73 12.76 9.14
CA ILE A 142 -7.02 11.80 8.09
C ILE A 142 -7.43 12.49 6.77
N PRO A 143 -8.41 13.40 6.72
CA PRO A 143 -8.75 14.13 5.50
C PRO A 143 -7.60 15.00 4.96
N ALA A 144 -6.81 15.64 5.85
CA ALA A 144 -5.66 16.43 5.44
C ALA A 144 -4.58 15.55 4.78
N PHE A 145 -4.32 14.37 5.34
CA PHE A 145 -3.41 13.36 4.79
C PHE A 145 -3.90 12.86 3.43
N LEU A 146 -5.17 12.46 3.32
CA LEU A 146 -5.75 12.03 2.05
C LEU A 146 -5.66 13.14 1.00
N ALA A 147 -6.00 14.39 1.33
CA ALA A 147 -5.89 15.51 0.41
C ALA A 147 -4.45 15.68 -0.12
N ALA A 148 -3.46 15.68 0.77
CA ALA A 148 -2.06 15.91 0.41
C ALA A 148 -1.47 14.82 -0.50
N TYR A 149 -1.76 13.55 -0.19
CA TYR A 149 -1.16 12.42 -0.90
C TYR A 149 -1.94 11.98 -2.14
N THR A 150 -3.26 12.20 -2.19
CA THR A 150 -4.06 11.96 -3.41
C THR A 150 -4.02 13.14 -4.40
N GLY A 151 -3.43 14.27 -4.01
CA GLY A 151 -3.39 15.48 -4.84
C GLY A 151 -4.73 16.23 -4.90
N ARG A 152 -5.68 15.92 -4.02
CA ARG A 152 -6.95 16.63 -3.91
C ARG A 152 -6.80 17.90 -3.08
N SER A 153 -7.65 18.89 -3.36
CA SER A 153 -7.68 20.11 -2.54
C SER A 153 -8.25 19.85 -1.15
N ALA A 154 -7.59 20.36 -0.11
CA ALA A 154 -8.08 20.30 1.27
C ALA A 154 -9.45 20.99 1.45
N SER A 155 -9.80 21.96 0.57
CA SER A 155 -11.09 22.62 0.58
C SER A 155 -12.24 21.76 0.03
N ARG A 156 -11.94 20.64 -0.67
CA ARG A 156 -12.94 19.78 -1.34
C ARG A 156 -12.91 18.33 -0.88
N VAL A 157 -11.86 17.91 -0.17
CA VAL A 157 -11.76 16.53 0.34
C VAL A 157 -12.94 16.22 1.26
N ALA A 158 -13.41 14.97 1.26
CA ALA A 158 -14.42 14.50 2.20
C ALA A 158 -13.87 14.55 3.64
N LEU A 159 -14.66 15.11 4.55
CA LEU A 159 -14.29 15.27 5.98
C LEU A 159 -14.62 13.99 6.77
N THR A 160 -14.20 12.85 6.28
CA THR A 160 -14.42 11.54 6.89
C THR A 160 -13.24 10.62 6.66
N ALA A 161 -13.01 9.70 7.59
CA ALA A 161 -12.04 8.62 7.44
C ALA A 161 -12.52 7.52 6.49
N PHE A 162 -13.82 7.49 6.15
CA PHE A 162 -14.46 6.46 5.34
C PHE A 162 -15.02 7.05 4.04
N PRO A 163 -14.16 7.33 3.03
CA PRO A 163 -14.61 7.95 1.78
C PRO A 163 -15.72 7.17 1.10
N SER A 164 -16.61 7.87 0.41
CA SER A 164 -17.76 7.28 -0.27
C SER A 164 -17.35 6.45 -1.50
N MET A 165 -18.29 5.66 -2.04
CA MET A 165 -18.08 4.87 -3.27
C MET A 165 -17.68 5.74 -4.47
N LEU A 166 -18.13 7.01 -4.54
CA LEU A 166 -17.76 7.94 -5.59
C LEU A 166 -16.27 8.35 -5.57
N SER A 167 -15.57 8.02 -4.47
CA SER A 167 -14.13 8.27 -4.32
C SER A 167 -13.26 7.10 -4.77
N LEU A 168 -13.86 5.95 -5.15
CA LEU A 168 -13.15 4.79 -5.67
C LEU A 168 -12.46 5.14 -6.98
N LEU A 169 -11.17 4.79 -7.04
CA LEU A 169 -10.39 4.87 -8.27
C LEU A 169 -9.84 3.47 -8.57
N PRO A 170 -9.89 3.04 -9.83
CA PRO A 170 -9.44 1.70 -10.18
C PRO A 170 -7.92 1.57 -10.06
N ASN A 171 -7.50 0.39 -9.65
CA ASN A 171 -6.18 -0.13 -9.95
C ASN A 171 -6.19 -0.63 -11.38
N TRP A 172 -5.04 -0.62 -12.06
CA TRP A 172 -4.98 -1.08 -13.46
C TRP A 172 -3.74 -1.89 -13.75
N ARG A 173 -3.87 -2.75 -14.75
CA ARG A 173 -2.79 -3.51 -15.36
C ARG A 173 -2.89 -3.34 -16.87
N LEU A 174 -1.79 -2.98 -17.49
CA LEU A 174 -1.64 -2.84 -18.92
C LEU A 174 -0.65 -3.90 -19.41
N SER A 175 -1.02 -4.62 -20.46
CA SER A 175 -0.15 -5.51 -21.22
C SER A 175 -0.28 -5.19 -22.71
N TYR A 176 0.87 -5.07 -23.41
CA TYR A 176 0.90 -4.81 -24.84
C TYR A 176 1.93 -5.71 -25.51
N ASP A 177 1.47 -6.59 -26.37
CA ASP A 177 2.29 -7.52 -27.16
C ASP A 177 2.33 -7.21 -28.67
N GLY A 178 1.58 -6.18 -29.10
CA GLY A 178 1.51 -5.74 -30.50
C GLY A 178 2.78 -5.12 -31.07
N LEU A 179 3.82 -4.89 -30.25
CA LEU A 179 5.09 -4.29 -30.70
C LEU A 179 5.77 -5.11 -31.81
N VAL A 180 5.59 -6.42 -31.83
CA VAL A 180 6.14 -7.33 -32.85
C VAL A 180 5.51 -7.11 -34.23
N GLN A 181 4.39 -6.40 -34.34
CA GLN A 181 3.77 -6.05 -35.63
C GLN A 181 4.57 -4.96 -36.36
N ILE A 182 5.40 -4.19 -35.62
CA ILE A 182 6.27 -3.18 -36.21
C ILE A 182 7.40 -3.87 -37.04
N PRO A 183 7.57 -3.58 -38.32
CA PRO A 183 8.52 -4.31 -39.18
C PRO A 183 9.96 -4.34 -38.67
N PHE A 184 10.44 -3.23 -38.08
CA PHE A 184 11.77 -3.14 -37.48
C PHE A 184 11.94 -4.10 -36.29
N ILE A 185 10.93 -4.19 -35.40
CA ILE A 185 10.96 -5.06 -34.23
C ILE A 185 10.85 -6.54 -34.64
N ARG A 186 9.96 -6.88 -35.57
CA ARG A 186 9.77 -8.23 -36.09
C ARG A 186 11.03 -8.82 -36.72
N ARG A 187 11.95 -8.00 -37.21
CA ARG A 187 13.23 -8.47 -37.78
C ARG A 187 14.16 -9.07 -36.74
N HIS A 188 14.03 -8.70 -35.48
CA HIS A 188 14.96 -9.08 -34.40
C HIS A 188 14.31 -9.91 -33.31
N PHE A 189 13.01 -9.70 -33.07
CA PHE A 189 12.29 -10.30 -31.98
C PHE A 189 11.18 -11.23 -32.45
N LYS A 190 11.07 -12.37 -31.78
CA LYS A 190 9.97 -13.31 -31.94
C LYS A 190 8.75 -12.87 -31.15
N THR A 191 8.96 -12.42 -29.91
CA THR A 191 7.95 -11.83 -29.05
C THR A 191 8.53 -10.65 -28.29
N MET A 192 7.71 -9.63 -28.03
CA MET A 192 8.05 -8.50 -27.19
C MET A 192 6.78 -8.04 -26.48
N THR A 193 6.78 -8.08 -25.15
CA THR A 193 5.64 -7.67 -24.33
C THR A 193 6.05 -6.52 -23.45
N LEU A 194 5.26 -5.43 -23.49
CA LEU A 194 5.34 -4.33 -22.54
C LEU A 194 4.31 -4.52 -21.46
N SER A 195 4.69 -4.37 -20.20
CA SER A 195 3.80 -4.48 -19.04
C SER A 195 3.92 -3.29 -18.10
N HIS A 196 2.78 -2.88 -17.56
CA HIS A 196 2.67 -1.85 -16.53
C HIS A 196 1.54 -2.22 -15.59
N GLN A 197 1.75 -2.05 -14.28
CA GLN A 197 0.70 -2.29 -13.29
C GLN A 197 0.77 -1.24 -12.18
N TYR A 198 -0.38 -0.68 -11.85
CA TYR A 198 -0.56 0.22 -10.73
C TYR A 198 -1.59 -0.34 -9.75
N ARG A 199 -1.23 -0.34 -8.49
CA ARG A 199 -2.12 -0.70 -7.40
C ARG A 199 -1.96 0.30 -6.28
N CYS A 200 -3.09 0.82 -5.79
CA CYS A 200 -3.10 1.70 -4.62
C CYS A 200 -4.31 1.37 -3.75
N VAL A 201 -4.07 1.21 -2.47
CA VAL A 201 -5.08 0.84 -1.47
C VAL A 201 -4.94 1.75 -0.26
N TYR A 202 -6.05 2.35 0.13
CA TYR A 202 -6.21 3.05 1.39
C TYR A 202 -6.85 2.11 2.41
N THR A 203 -6.32 2.09 3.62
CA THR A 203 -6.80 1.25 4.71
C THR A 203 -6.93 2.08 5.98
N VAL A 204 -8.10 2.04 6.61
CA VAL A 204 -8.27 2.36 8.01
C VAL A 204 -8.05 1.06 8.77
N GLY A 205 -7.05 1.05 9.65
CA GLY A 205 -6.77 -0.10 10.52
C GLY A 205 -7.95 -0.37 11.46
N THR A 206 -7.71 -1.03 12.54
CA THR A 206 -8.77 -1.25 13.53
C THR A 206 -9.22 0.09 14.10
N TYR A 207 -10.50 0.40 13.98
CA TYR A 207 -11.16 1.52 14.64
C TYR A 207 -12.17 1.01 15.67
N GLN A 208 -12.50 1.83 16.65
CA GLN A 208 -13.51 1.54 17.64
C GLN A 208 -14.34 2.77 17.96
N SER A 209 -15.58 2.59 18.43
CA SER A 209 -16.42 3.71 18.85
C SER A 209 -15.95 4.29 20.18
N HIS A 210 -16.02 5.62 20.27
CA HIS A 210 -15.87 6.29 21.56
C HIS A 210 -17.09 6.04 22.44
N LEU A 211 -16.90 5.47 23.62
CA LEU A 211 -18.01 5.17 24.55
C LEU A 211 -18.68 6.45 25.10
N SER A 212 -17.96 7.57 25.16
CA SER A 212 -18.47 8.86 25.60
C SER A 212 -19.05 9.72 24.49
N TRP A 213 -19.06 9.26 23.23
CA TRP A 213 -19.49 10.09 22.11
C TRP A 213 -20.99 10.41 22.17
N VAL A 214 -21.30 11.70 21.95
CA VAL A 214 -22.68 12.20 21.88
C VAL A 214 -22.82 13.06 20.62
N GLY A 215 -23.74 12.69 19.74
CA GLY A 215 -23.94 13.34 18.44
C GLY A 215 -24.69 14.65 18.50
N ILE A 216 -24.41 15.58 17.57
CA ILE A 216 -25.17 16.84 17.41
C ILE A 216 -26.32 16.71 16.40
N GLY A 217 -26.67 15.47 15.99
CA GLY A 217 -27.74 15.23 15.00
C GLY A 217 -27.38 15.63 13.55
N ARG A 218 -26.13 15.92 13.27
CA ARG A 218 -25.61 16.28 11.93
C ARG A 218 -24.50 15.30 11.52
N GLY A 219 -24.85 14.23 10.78
CA GLY A 219 -23.89 13.21 10.33
C GLY A 219 -23.11 12.60 11.48
N ASP A 220 -21.80 12.38 11.26
CA ASP A 220 -20.89 11.81 12.25
C ASP A 220 -20.19 12.89 13.10
N ARG A 221 -20.88 14.00 13.43
CA ARG A 221 -20.34 15.05 14.29
C ARG A 221 -20.93 14.97 15.69
N GLY A 222 -20.09 15.17 16.68
CA GLY A 222 -20.48 15.13 18.08
C GLY A 222 -19.35 15.55 19.00
N TYR A 223 -19.48 15.18 20.26
CA TYR A 223 -18.48 15.47 21.29
C TYR A 223 -18.09 14.19 22.00
N ILE A 224 -16.82 14.12 22.36
CA ILE A 224 -16.29 13.15 23.33
C ILE A 224 -15.86 13.89 24.58
N LYS A 225 -15.79 13.14 25.69
CA LYS A 225 -15.25 13.64 26.95
C LYS A 225 -13.71 13.55 26.89
N ASP A 226 -13.02 14.65 27.11
CA ASP A 226 -11.57 14.65 27.23
C ASP A 226 -11.12 14.24 28.66
N ALA A 227 -9.80 14.20 28.90
CA ALA A 227 -9.24 13.83 30.19
C ALA A 227 -9.64 14.79 31.35
N SER A 228 -9.95 16.04 31.02
CA SER A 228 -10.40 17.05 31.99
C SER A 228 -11.91 17.01 32.24
N GLY A 229 -12.64 16.24 31.43
CA GLY A 229 -14.09 16.16 31.50
C GLY A 229 -14.81 17.09 30.53
N ASP A 230 -14.06 17.89 29.76
CA ASP A 230 -14.59 18.88 28.83
C ASP A 230 -15.03 18.28 27.49
N PRO A 231 -16.06 18.86 26.84
CA PRO A 231 -16.49 18.40 25.52
C PRO A 231 -15.49 18.78 24.43
N ARG A 232 -15.02 17.78 23.71
CA ARG A 232 -14.13 17.94 22.57
C ARG A 232 -14.83 17.48 21.29
N PRO A 233 -14.87 18.30 20.22
CA PRO A 233 -15.40 17.91 18.91
C PRO A 233 -14.73 16.66 18.37
N SER A 234 -15.51 15.67 17.96
CA SER A 234 -15.02 14.39 17.43
C SER A 234 -16.07 13.68 16.60
N SER A 235 -15.62 12.82 15.70
CA SER A 235 -16.43 11.73 15.12
C SER A 235 -16.68 10.62 16.13
N PRO A 236 -17.61 9.68 15.85
CA PRO A 236 -17.91 8.58 16.77
C PRO A 236 -16.78 7.56 16.91
N TYR A 237 -15.74 7.62 16.08
CA TYR A 237 -14.73 6.58 16.01
C TYR A 237 -13.33 7.06 16.42
N ASP A 238 -12.71 6.27 17.30
CA ASP A 238 -11.29 6.35 17.61
C ASP A 238 -10.51 5.54 16.57
N ILE A 239 -9.60 6.20 15.85
CA ILE A 239 -8.78 5.64 14.79
C ILE A 239 -7.32 5.87 15.13
N ALA A 240 -6.60 4.80 15.43
CA ALA A 240 -5.19 4.88 15.82
C ALA A 240 -4.27 5.13 14.62
N SER A 241 -4.59 4.57 13.46
CA SER A 241 -3.77 4.73 12.25
C SER A 241 -4.54 4.51 10.97
N VAL A 242 -4.06 5.16 9.91
CA VAL A 242 -4.48 4.88 8.52
C VAL A 242 -3.25 4.69 7.63
N SER A 243 -3.40 3.89 6.57
CA SER A 243 -2.30 3.64 5.64
C SER A 243 -2.71 3.75 4.19
N ILE A 244 -1.75 4.10 3.35
CA ILE A 244 -1.84 4.02 1.88
C ILE A 244 -0.68 3.16 1.40
N THR A 245 -1.01 2.05 0.74
CA THR A 245 -0.03 1.20 0.08
C THR A 245 -0.15 1.38 -1.43
N GLU A 246 0.92 1.82 -2.07
CA GLU A 246 1.01 2.08 -3.50
C GLU A 246 2.11 1.23 -4.12
N ALA A 247 1.82 0.59 -5.25
CA ALA A 247 2.77 -0.24 -5.96
C ALA A 247 2.64 -0.08 -7.47
N PHE A 248 3.77 0.16 -8.12
CA PHE A 248 4.00 -0.02 -9.54
C PHE A 248 4.78 -1.33 -9.71
N SER A 249 4.14 -2.40 -10.14
CA SER A 249 4.75 -3.74 -10.18
C SER A 249 4.39 -4.51 -11.45
N PRO A 250 5.07 -4.19 -12.57
CA PRO A 250 6.12 -3.19 -12.74
C PRO A 250 5.60 -1.78 -13.06
N LEU A 251 6.44 -0.74 -12.86
CA LEU A 251 6.24 0.59 -13.46
C LEU A 251 6.48 0.52 -14.97
N ILE A 252 7.55 -0.16 -15.38
CA ILE A 252 7.85 -0.52 -16.76
C ILE A 252 8.42 -1.93 -16.74
N GLY A 253 7.84 -2.82 -17.52
CA GLY A 253 8.34 -4.17 -17.76
C GLY A 253 8.40 -4.44 -19.24
N ILE A 254 9.53 -4.94 -19.72
CA ILE A 254 9.76 -5.35 -21.12
C ILE A 254 10.29 -6.79 -21.05
N ASP A 255 9.54 -7.71 -21.63
CA ASP A 255 9.97 -9.10 -21.79
C ASP A 255 10.07 -9.38 -23.30
N ALA A 256 11.24 -9.77 -23.79
CA ALA A 256 11.52 -9.97 -25.20
C ALA A 256 12.18 -11.32 -25.46
N MET A 257 11.80 -11.96 -26.55
CA MET A 257 12.46 -13.15 -27.09
C MET A 257 12.98 -12.83 -28.48
N PHE A 258 14.28 -12.98 -28.67
CA PHE A 258 14.96 -12.80 -29.94
C PHE A 258 14.76 -14.03 -30.85
N LEU A 259 15.01 -13.84 -32.17
CA LEU A 259 14.93 -14.94 -33.14
C LEU A 259 15.95 -16.05 -32.88
N ASN A 260 17.07 -15.74 -32.22
CA ASN A 260 18.16 -16.68 -31.89
C ASN A 260 17.99 -17.37 -30.53
N ASN A 261 16.75 -17.43 -29.98
CA ASN A 261 16.41 -18.04 -28.70
C ASN A 261 17.03 -17.37 -27.46
N VAL A 262 17.55 -16.16 -27.60
CA VAL A 262 17.90 -15.31 -26.46
C VAL A 262 16.61 -14.71 -25.91
N THR A 263 16.43 -14.74 -24.59
CA THR A 263 15.37 -14.01 -23.88
C THR A 263 15.99 -12.87 -23.09
N ALA A 264 15.34 -11.73 -23.08
CA ALA A 264 15.76 -10.58 -22.29
C ALA A 264 14.55 -9.99 -21.57
N GLY A 265 14.71 -9.71 -20.29
CA GLY A 265 13.72 -9.04 -19.44
C GLY A 265 14.31 -7.81 -18.78
N LEU A 266 13.54 -6.74 -18.75
CA LEU A 266 13.88 -5.51 -18.04
C LEU A 266 12.65 -5.11 -17.23
N LYS A 267 12.80 -4.94 -15.90
CA LYS A 267 11.70 -4.54 -15.02
C LYS A 267 12.15 -3.47 -14.04
N TYR A 268 11.34 -2.43 -13.92
CA TYR A 268 11.48 -1.45 -12.85
C TYR A 268 10.20 -1.44 -12.02
N GLN A 269 10.36 -1.69 -10.72
CA GLN A 269 9.29 -1.71 -9.74
C GLN A 269 9.48 -0.57 -8.75
N LYS A 270 8.37 0.00 -8.28
CA LYS A 270 8.38 1.02 -7.24
C LYS A 270 7.22 0.78 -6.30
N THR A 271 7.51 0.73 -5.01
CA THR A 271 6.49 0.62 -3.97
C THR A 271 6.64 1.73 -2.95
N ARG A 272 5.53 2.17 -2.40
CA ARG A 272 5.46 3.15 -1.34
C ARG A 272 4.41 2.72 -0.31
N ASN A 273 4.77 2.78 0.96
CA ASN A 273 3.84 2.62 2.06
C ASN A 273 3.87 3.89 2.90
N LEU A 274 2.71 4.47 3.12
CA LEU A 274 2.49 5.65 3.95
C LEU A 274 1.61 5.22 5.11
N ASN A 275 2.10 5.34 6.33
CA ASN A 275 1.32 5.07 7.54
C ASN A 275 1.24 6.33 8.39
N LEU A 276 0.04 6.90 8.51
CA LEU A 276 -0.25 7.98 9.42
C LEU A 276 -0.61 7.36 10.78
N ASN A 277 0.26 7.49 11.75
CA ASN A 277 0.01 7.14 13.14
C ASN A 277 -0.51 8.38 13.87
N ILE A 278 -1.77 8.31 14.29
CA ILE A 278 -2.48 9.43 14.92
C ILE A 278 -2.05 9.57 16.37
N THR A 279 -1.82 8.44 17.06
CA THR A 279 -1.42 8.43 18.47
C THR A 279 -0.06 9.06 18.72
N SER A 280 0.90 8.87 17.80
CA SER A 280 2.26 9.41 17.89
C SER A 280 2.49 10.66 17.03
N TYR A 281 1.45 11.18 16.38
CA TYR A 281 1.50 12.35 15.49
C TYR A 281 2.64 12.28 14.45
N GLN A 282 2.72 11.17 13.74
CA GLN A 282 3.78 10.96 12.76
C GLN A 282 3.31 10.21 11.51
N VAL A 283 4.00 10.45 10.41
CA VAL A 283 3.88 9.66 9.18
C VAL A 283 5.13 8.82 9.02
N VAL A 284 4.97 7.50 8.96
CA VAL A 284 6.02 6.58 8.55
C VAL A 284 5.88 6.35 7.05
N GLU A 285 6.95 6.68 6.31
CA GLU A 285 6.99 6.61 4.86
C GLU A 285 8.08 5.65 4.41
N THR A 286 7.71 4.50 3.82
CA THR A 286 8.65 3.52 3.29
C THR A 286 8.58 3.47 1.78
N HIS A 287 9.72 3.64 1.13
CA HIS A 287 9.88 3.55 -0.32
C HIS A 287 10.81 2.42 -0.69
N SER A 288 10.45 1.68 -1.74
CA SER A 288 11.34 0.71 -2.37
C SER A 288 11.32 0.88 -3.87
N GLY A 289 12.48 0.92 -4.48
CA GLY A 289 12.67 0.89 -5.93
C GLY A 289 13.56 -0.28 -6.29
N GLU A 290 13.16 -1.09 -7.28
CA GLU A 290 13.90 -2.24 -7.75
C GLU A 290 14.02 -2.23 -9.26
N PHE A 291 15.23 -2.41 -9.73
CA PHE A 291 15.55 -2.58 -11.13
C PHE A 291 16.06 -4.02 -11.33
N THR A 292 15.48 -4.73 -12.30
CA THR A 292 15.84 -6.12 -12.62
C THR A 292 16.13 -6.27 -14.09
N VAL A 293 17.24 -6.92 -14.41
CA VAL A 293 17.61 -7.37 -15.76
C VAL A 293 17.73 -8.88 -15.74
N SER A 294 17.05 -9.53 -16.67
CA SER A 294 17.07 -10.99 -16.85
C SER A 294 17.53 -11.32 -18.27
N LEU A 295 18.47 -12.21 -18.41
CA LEU A 295 18.92 -12.73 -19.69
C LEU A 295 18.85 -14.25 -19.67
N GLY A 296 18.35 -14.84 -20.74
CA GLY A 296 18.29 -16.29 -20.89
C GLY A 296 18.73 -16.67 -22.30
N TYR A 297 19.41 -17.81 -22.41
CA TYR A 297 19.78 -18.38 -23.67
C TYR A 297 19.57 -19.89 -23.66
N LYS A 298 18.82 -20.37 -24.65
CA LYS A 298 18.59 -21.81 -24.86
C LYS A 298 19.44 -22.30 -26.01
N TYR A 299 20.47 -23.08 -25.72
CA TYR A 299 21.28 -23.75 -26.71
C TYR A 299 20.71 -25.16 -26.96
N ALA A 300 20.05 -25.33 -28.08
CA ALA A 300 19.45 -26.62 -28.47
C ALA A 300 20.52 -27.65 -28.89
N GLU A 301 20.32 -28.91 -28.55
CA GLU A 301 21.19 -30.03 -28.90
C GLU A 301 22.67 -29.79 -28.51
N PHE A 302 22.92 -29.28 -27.31
CA PHE A 302 24.26 -29.01 -26.77
C PHE A 302 25.15 -30.29 -26.70
N ASN A 303 24.55 -31.49 -26.70
CA ASN A 303 25.25 -32.75 -26.81
C ASN A 303 26.16 -32.84 -28.07
N LYS A 304 25.85 -32.15 -29.15
CA LYS A 304 26.70 -32.07 -30.35
C LYS A 304 28.02 -31.36 -30.05
N VAL A 305 27.99 -30.32 -29.21
CA VAL A 305 29.19 -29.60 -28.76
C VAL A 305 30.06 -30.48 -27.87
N LEU A 306 29.45 -31.28 -26.98
CA LEU A 306 30.13 -32.21 -26.13
C LEU A 306 30.58 -33.52 -26.85
N LYS A 307 30.31 -33.63 -28.17
CA LYS A 307 30.56 -34.85 -28.96
C LYS A 307 29.95 -36.12 -28.36
N MET A 308 28.86 -35.98 -27.61
CA MET A 308 28.13 -37.07 -27.01
C MET A 308 27.08 -37.64 -27.98
N ARG A 309 26.94 -38.95 -28.05
CA ARG A 309 25.90 -39.59 -28.88
C ARG A 309 24.52 -39.23 -28.36
N LYS A 310 23.64 -38.80 -29.28
CA LYS A 310 22.21 -38.55 -28.99
C LYS A 310 21.57 -39.91 -28.62
N LYS A 311 20.98 -40.03 -27.45
CA LYS A 311 20.30 -41.23 -26.98
C LYS A 311 18.79 -41.03 -27.11
N GLY A 312 18.21 -41.51 -28.23
CA GLY A 312 16.78 -41.35 -28.56
C GLY A 312 16.38 -39.95 -29.06
N ASP A 313 15.08 -39.64 -29.07
CA ASP A 313 14.49 -38.36 -29.55
C ASP A 313 14.53 -37.22 -28.53
N PHE A 314 15.31 -37.39 -27.45
CA PHE A 314 15.41 -36.35 -26.43
C PHE A 314 16.40 -35.25 -26.84
N SER A 315 15.95 -33.97 -26.71
CA SER A 315 16.81 -32.82 -26.96
C SER A 315 17.62 -32.50 -25.71
N ASN A 316 18.94 -32.65 -25.81
CA ASN A 316 19.87 -32.31 -24.72
C ASN A 316 20.19 -30.82 -24.79
N ASP A 317 19.30 -29.99 -24.25
CA ASP A 317 19.41 -28.56 -24.29
C ASP A 317 20.21 -28.04 -23.08
N LEU A 318 21.01 -26.98 -23.32
CA LEU A 318 21.64 -26.19 -22.27
C LEU A 318 20.86 -24.88 -22.14
N MET A 319 20.37 -24.60 -20.96
CA MET A 319 19.70 -23.35 -20.65
C MET A 319 20.58 -22.52 -19.72
N LEU A 320 21.02 -21.37 -20.21
CA LEU A 320 21.76 -20.38 -19.43
C LEU A 320 20.81 -19.28 -18.98
N ARG A 321 20.90 -18.88 -17.71
CA ARG A 321 20.15 -17.77 -17.14
C ARG A 321 21.07 -16.87 -16.37
N PHE A 322 20.85 -15.59 -16.48
CA PHE A 322 21.52 -14.53 -15.76
C PHE A 322 20.47 -13.53 -15.30
N ASP A 323 20.37 -13.29 -14.01
CA ASP A 323 19.49 -12.32 -13.40
C ASP A 323 20.31 -11.37 -12.52
N TYR A 324 20.13 -10.08 -12.74
CA TYR A 324 20.68 -9.02 -11.90
C TYR A 324 19.56 -8.16 -11.37
N SER A 325 19.51 -7.95 -10.06
CA SER A 325 18.58 -7.00 -9.46
C SER A 325 19.29 -6.04 -8.50
N ARG A 326 18.79 -4.81 -8.46
CA ARG A 326 19.21 -3.79 -7.51
C ARG A 326 17.98 -3.15 -6.88
N ARG A 327 17.82 -3.38 -5.58
CA ARG A 327 16.74 -2.84 -4.76
C ARG A 327 17.28 -1.81 -3.78
N ARG A 328 16.62 -0.67 -3.67
CA ARG A 328 16.87 0.33 -2.65
C ARG A 328 15.61 0.56 -1.85
N THR A 329 15.66 0.30 -0.54
CA THR A 329 14.55 0.54 0.40
C THR A 329 14.96 1.60 1.41
N GLN A 330 14.07 2.54 1.72
CA GLN A 330 14.27 3.62 2.68
C GLN A 330 13.00 3.82 3.49
N SER A 331 13.13 3.99 4.82
CA SER A 331 12.02 4.30 5.72
C SER A 331 12.32 5.59 6.47
N LEU A 332 11.39 6.53 6.42
CA LEU A 332 11.47 7.82 7.07
C LEU A 332 10.32 7.96 8.08
N ILE A 333 10.63 8.58 9.20
CA ILE A 333 9.63 9.06 10.16
C ILE A 333 9.53 10.58 10.02
N ARG A 334 8.31 11.08 9.79
CA ARG A 334 8.00 12.50 9.67
C ARG A 334 7.10 12.91 10.82
N LYS A 335 7.62 13.68 11.78
CA LYS A 335 6.84 14.20 12.91
C LYS A 335 6.02 15.40 12.49
N ILE A 336 4.73 15.40 12.83
CA ILE A 336 3.78 16.42 12.38
C ILE A 336 3.96 17.74 13.15
N GLU A 337 4.28 17.67 14.44
CA GLU A 337 4.31 18.85 15.33
C GLU A 337 5.41 19.85 14.98
N ASN A 338 6.60 19.34 14.68
CA ASN A 338 7.79 20.17 14.41
C ASN A 338 8.31 20.01 12.97
N ALA A 339 7.54 19.36 12.10
CA ALA A 339 7.90 19.05 10.72
C ALA A 339 9.26 18.32 10.57
N TYR A 340 9.75 17.70 11.65
CA TYR A 340 11.03 17.00 11.67
C TYR A 340 10.93 15.67 10.92
N THR A 341 11.92 15.41 10.08
CA THR A 341 12.03 14.16 9.32
C THR A 341 13.35 13.47 9.59
N GLN A 342 13.30 12.17 9.81
CA GLN A 342 14.46 11.33 10.04
C GLN A 342 14.41 10.06 9.20
N LEU A 343 15.51 9.71 8.56
CA LEU A 343 15.72 8.40 7.96
C LEU A 343 15.97 7.39 9.08
N THR A 344 15.11 6.40 9.23
CA THR A 344 15.17 5.41 10.33
C THR A 344 15.71 4.06 9.88
N ALA A 345 15.51 3.71 8.61
CA ALA A 345 16.06 2.50 8.02
C ALA A 345 16.34 2.72 6.54
N GLY A 346 17.35 2.05 6.04
CA GLY A 346 17.67 2.06 4.62
C GLY A 346 18.65 0.96 4.26
N THR A 347 18.37 0.28 3.14
CA THR A 347 19.21 -0.81 2.63
C THR A 347 19.22 -0.76 1.12
N MET A 348 20.39 -0.97 0.53
CA MET A 348 20.57 -1.26 -0.88
C MET A 348 20.99 -2.71 -1.02
N THR A 349 20.16 -3.53 -1.67
CA THR A 349 20.45 -4.93 -1.97
C THR A 349 20.76 -5.08 -3.44
N GLN A 350 21.86 -5.72 -3.76
CA GLN A 350 22.22 -6.14 -5.10
C GLN A 350 22.25 -7.65 -5.13
N SER A 351 21.60 -8.27 -6.10
CA SER A 351 21.57 -9.71 -6.29
C SER A 351 22.00 -10.03 -7.72
N LEU A 352 22.91 -10.98 -7.86
CA LEU A 352 23.35 -11.52 -9.13
C LEU A 352 23.17 -13.03 -9.04
N GLN A 353 22.42 -13.57 -9.99
CA GLN A 353 22.17 -15.01 -10.09
C GLN A 353 22.55 -15.49 -11.48
N PHE A 354 23.30 -16.54 -11.53
CA PHE A 354 23.66 -17.24 -12.75
C PHE A 354 23.33 -18.72 -12.60
N SER A 355 22.69 -19.29 -13.61
CA SER A 355 22.51 -20.75 -13.66
C SER A 355 22.72 -21.30 -15.08
N ALA A 356 23.23 -22.52 -15.13
CA ALA A 356 23.38 -23.32 -16.32
C ALA A 356 22.70 -24.68 -16.08
N ASP A 357 21.57 -24.90 -16.72
CA ASP A 357 20.78 -26.13 -16.59
C ASP A 357 20.99 -27.00 -17.86
N TYR A 358 21.60 -28.16 -17.71
CA TYR A 358 21.82 -29.09 -18.80
C TYR A 358 20.92 -30.32 -18.64
N ALA A 359 20.04 -30.54 -19.60
CA ALA A 359 19.17 -31.70 -19.67
C ALA A 359 19.93 -32.89 -20.24
N PHE A 360 20.53 -33.69 -19.35
CA PHE A 360 21.30 -34.88 -19.74
C PHE A 360 20.41 -36.01 -20.28
N SER A 361 19.25 -36.23 -19.70
CA SER A 361 18.23 -37.17 -20.15
C SER A 361 16.82 -36.68 -19.73
N ARG A 362 15.77 -37.43 -20.14
CA ARG A 362 14.39 -37.14 -19.67
C ARG A 362 14.28 -37.20 -18.14
N ALA A 363 15.11 -37.99 -17.50
CA ALA A 363 15.09 -38.22 -16.05
C ALA A 363 16.16 -37.43 -15.29
N VAL A 364 17.18 -36.86 -15.96
CA VAL A 364 18.33 -36.26 -15.28
C VAL A 364 18.63 -34.89 -15.85
N THR A 365 18.62 -33.90 -14.99
CA THR A 365 19.08 -32.53 -15.26
C THR A 365 20.20 -32.15 -14.30
N VAL A 366 21.30 -31.65 -14.86
CA VAL A 366 22.44 -31.10 -14.13
C VAL A 366 22.33 -29.61 -14.11
N ARG A 367 22.37 -28.97 -12.94
CA ARG A 367 22.37 -27.54 -12.77
C ARG A 367 23.62 -27.07 -12.07
N ALA A 368 24.36 -26.18 -12.69
CA ALA A 368 25.39 -25.37 -12.03
C ALA A 368 24.81 -23.99 -11.72
N TYR A 369 25.10 -23.43 -10.55
CA TYR A 369 24.59 -22.13 -10.15
C TYR A 369 25.62 -21.32 -9.36
N TYR A 370 25.44 -19.99 -9.43
CA TYR A 370 26.19 -19.01 -8.66
C TYR A 370 25.24 -17.88 -8.28
N ASP A 371 25.00 -17.68 -6.99
CA ASP A 371 24.15 -16.66 -6.41
C ASP A 371 24.98 -15.74 -5.53
N LEU A 372 24.98 -14.44 -5.80
CA LEU A 372 25.68 -13.43 -5.01
C LEU A 372 24.67 -12.40 -4.55
N GLN A 373 24.61 -12.14 -3.25
CA GLN A 373 23.81 -11.08 -2.66
C GLN A 373 24.68 -10.14 -1.81
N ILE A 374 24.62 -8.84 -2.13
CA ILE A 374 25.30 -7.80 -1.39
C ILE A 374 24.24 -6.88 -0.79
N ASN A 375 24.27 -6.70 0.53
CA ASN A 375 23.43 -5.79 1.27
C ASN A 375 24.27 -4.66 1.83
N THR A 376 23.97 -3.43 1.42
CA THR A 376 24.65 -2.21 1.87
C THR A 376 23.67 -1.36 2.67
N PRO A 377 23.86 -1.16 3.99
CA PRO A 377 23.08 -0.24 4.78
C PRO A 377 23.24 1.19 4.28
N LEU A 378 22.18 1.97 4.28
CA LEU A 378 22.18 3.40 3.95
C LEU A 378 22.36 4.29 5.20
N ILE A 379 22.29 3.68 6.38
CA ILE A 379 22.53 4.29 7.68
C ILE A 379 23.67 3.51 8.34
N SER A 380 24.77 4.19 8.64
CA SER A 380 26.01 3.55 9.10
C SER A 380 26.12 3.37 10.63
N ASN A 381 25.10 3.71 11.41
CA ASN A 381 25.13 3.55 12.86
C ASN A 381 25.05 2.08 13.27
N ASN A 382 26.16 1.38 13.29
CA ASN A 382 26.33 -0.03 13.68
C ASN A 382 25.93 -1.08 12.64
N SER A 383 25.87 -0.74 11.34
CA SER A 383 25.57 -1.71 10.28
C SER A 383 26.65 -1.70 9.22
N TYR A 384 27.16 -2.87 8.86
CA TYR A 384 28.20 -3.05 7.85
C TYR A 384 27.61 -3.70 6.59
N PRO A 385 28.22 -3.45 5.42
CA PRO A 385 27.88 -4.22 4.22
C PRO A 385 28.13 -5.71 4.44
N THR A 386 27.18 -6.53 3.99
CA THR A 386 27.30 -7.99 4.01
C THR A 386 27.26 -8.53 2.60
N SER A 387 28.05 -9.56 2.33
CA SER A 387 28.09 -10.25 1.06
C SER A 387 27.95 -11.77 1.31
N ASN A 388 26.95 -12.37 0.66
CA ASN A 388 26.74 -13.81 0.68
C ASN A 388 26.89 -14.32 -0.74
N ALA A 389 27.74 -15.34 -0.92
CA ALA A 389 27.87 -16.06 -2.18
C ALA A 389 27.55 -17.55 -1.95
N ASP A 390 26.66 -18.08 -2.78
CA ASP A 390 26.31 -19.49 -2.82
C ASP A 390 26.54 -20.03 -4.23
N TYR A 391 27.22 -21.14 -4.35
CA TYR A 391 27.52 -21.75 -5.64
C TYR A 391 27.59 -23.25 -5.51
N GLY A 392 27.23 -23.95 -6.56
CA GLY A 392 27.27 -25.41 -6.52
C GLY A 392 26.80 -26.07 -7.81
N ILE A 393 26.81 -27.40 -7.75
CA ILE A 393 26.27 -28.26 -8.79
C ILE A 393 25.18 -29.13 -8.15
N SER A 394 24.00 -29.16 -8.73
CA SER A 394 22.90 -30.01 -8.31
C SER A 394 22.49 -30.98 -9.43
N LEU A 395 22.11 -32.18 -9.03
CA LEU A 395 21.56 -33.21 -9.91
C LEU A 395 20.10 -33.41 -9.56
N ARG A 396 19.24 -33.21 -10.55
CA ARG A 396 17.80 -33.42 -10.40
C ARG A 396 17.40 -34.70 -11.13
N PHE A 397 16.84 -35.64 -10.39
CA PHE A 397 16.26 -36.86 -10.94
C PHE A 397 14.74 -36.74 -10.96
N SER A 398 14.14 -36.89 -12.15
CA SER A 398 12.68 -37.00 -12.32
C SER A 398 12.37 -38.49 -12.58
N LEU A 399 11.76 -39.16 -11.62
CA LEU A 399 11.22 -40.50 -11.85
C LEU A 399 9.99 -40.33 -12.74
N ALA A 400 10.10 -40.72 -14.01
CA ALA A 400 8.95 -40.82 -14.88
C ALA A 400 8.02 -41.91 -14.36
N GLN A 401 6.78 -41.55 -14.05
CA GLN A 401 5.70 -42.52 -13.94
C GLN A 401 5.27 -42.98 -15.32
#